data_4edb21b9cdc0cfbcd066c613864de20d
#
_entry.id   4edb21b9cdc0cfbcd066c613864de20d
#
_cell.length_a   1.000
_cell.length_b   1.000
_cell.length_c   1.000
_cell.angle_alpha   90.00
_cell.angle_beta   90.00
_cell.angle_gamma   90.00
#
_symmetry.space_group_name_H-M   'P 1'
#
loop_
_entity.id
_entity.type
_entity.pdbx_description
1 polymer ?
#
loop_
_entity_poly.entity_id
_entity_poly.type
_entity_poly.pdbx_seq_one_letter_code
_entity_poly.pdbx_strand_id
1 'polypeptide(L)'
;MRDDGLDDVRTDPVMVPHWVRGVERGRIVRPIPRRLSLLALGGSVGTKSELRAPVVAFDSLDALRARTAPLDGAIAFVNQRMPAYDESTHDPGYRVGLPARLHSASEAAKRDASAVLVRSVTAIRSKYPHAGALAYDDDTPRIPAAAISTEDADELAVLARRGPVEVSLVLGAHRLPDAPSANVIGELRGTERPDEIVLLGAHLDSWDVGQGASDDGAGCVAVMEALRLLRASGLAPRRTIRAVLFTAEEYEVAGARDYQRRHGGERHVAAFETDFGMAAPEAIGVGTEERVRSMTPLLPLFARFGIRELRPHAYGADVGPIVAAGAMGFDLEPDGRHYFDTHHTAADRLDVVRPDDLRRNAAATALLAWILADA
;
A
#
# COMPACT_ATOMS: atom_id res chain seq x y z
N MET A 1 22.01 2.62 9.25
CA MET A 1 22.38 1.21 9.40
C MET A 1 23.88 0.99 9.60
N ARG A 2 24.78 1.37 8.66
CA ARG A 2 26.24 1.18 8.86
C ARG A 2 26.78 1.98 10.05
N ASP A 3 26.41 3.23 10.16
CA ASP A 3 26.83 4.10 11.26
C ASP A 3 26.26 3.66 12.62
N ASP A 4 25.16 2.91 12.60
CA ASP A 4 24.56 2.30 13.80
C ASP A 4 25.25 0.98 14.20
N GLY A 5 26.24 0.54 13.46
CA GLY A 5 27.02 -0.66 13.72
C GLY A 5 26.29 -1.95 13.40
N LEU A 6 25.33 -1.95 12.46
CA LEU A 6 24.66 -3.17 11.99
C LEU A 6 25.61 -4.01 11.14
N ASP A 7 25.42 -5.32 11.23
CA ASP A 7 26.19 -6.30 10.48
C ASP A 7 25.64 -6.41 9.05
N ASP A 8 26.48 -6.84 8.11
CA ASP A 8 26.14 -7.19 6.72
C ASP A 8 25.24 -6.16 6.00
N VAL A 9 25.55 -4.88 6.17
CA VAL A 9 24.77 -3.82 5.50
C VAL A 9 25.13 -3.77 4.01
N ARG A 10 24.17 -4.17 3.16
CA ARG A 10 24.34 -4.29 1.70
C ARG A 10 23.09 -3.86 0.95
N THR A 11 23.21 -3.79 -0.36
CA THR A 11 22.10 -3.62 -1.29
C THR A 11 22.04 -4.84 -2.22
N ASP A 12 20.84 -5.39 -2.39
CA ASP A 12 20.58 -6.44 -3.36
C ASP A 12 19.94 -5.81 -4.60
N PRO A 13 20.63 -5.79 -5.76
CA PRO A 13 20.11 -5.17 -6.97
C PRO A 13 18.84 -5.85 -7.47
N VAL A 14 17.84 -5.06 -7.84
CA VAL A 14 16.55 -5.50 -8.38
C VAL A 14 16.24 -4.70 -9.64
N MET A 15 15.78 -5.35 -10.70
CA MET A 15 15.16 -4.67 -11.84
C MET A 15 13.69 -4.48 -11.54
N VAL A 16 13.23 -3.23 -11.57
CA VAL A 16 11.86 -2.87 -11.19
C VAL A 16 11.07 -2.33 -12.39
N PRO A 17 9.76 -2.54 -12.43
CA PRO A 17 8.90 -1.94 -13.44
C PRO A 17 9.03 -0.42 -13.45
N HIS A 18 9.20 0.18 -14.63
CA HIS A 18 9.32 1.61 -14.78
C HIS A 18 8.10 2.17 -15.49
N TRP A 19 7.19 2.73 -14.71
CA TRP A 19 6.01 3.41 -15.21
C TRP A 19 6.13 4.92 -14.97
N VAL A 20 5.68 5.71 -15.94
CA VAL A 20 5.73 7.18 -15.90
C VAL A 20 4.32 7.72 -16.03
N ARG A 21 3.91 8.57 -15.10
CA ARG A 21 2.59 9.20 -15.07
C ARG A 21 2.38 10.17 -16.24
N GLY A 22 3.39 11.00 -16.51
CA GLY A 22 3.33 12.00 -17.58
C GLY A 22 2.36 13.15 -17.27
N VAL A 23 1.89 13.81 -18.33
CA VAL A 23 0.94 14.95 -18.21
C VAL A 23 -0.47 14.43 -17.98
N GLU A 24 -1.19 15.05 -17.05
CA GLU A 24 -2.56 14.68 -16.70
C GLU A 24 -3.49 15.89 -16.74
N ARG A 25 -4.58 15.77 -17.44
CA ARG A 25 -5.64 16.77 -17.47
C ARG A 25 -6.98 16.10 -17.66
N GLY A 26 -7.95 16.46 -16.82
CA GLY A 26 -9.33 16.06 -16.95
C GLY A 26 -10.27 17.22 -16.70
N ARG A 27 -11.38 17.25 -17.43
CA ARG A 27 -12.40 18.28 -17.23
C ARG A 27 -13.77 17.76 -17.65
N ILE A 28 -14.78 18.13 -16.92
CA ILE A 28 -16.16 18.07 -17.40
C ILE A 28 -16.29 19.14 -18.49
N VAL A 29 -16.79 18.76 -19.66
CA VAL A 29 -17.03 19.67 -20.79
C VAL A 29 -18.48 20.11 -20.79
N ARG A 30 -19.38 19.19 -20.51
CA ARG A 30 -20.84 19.42 -20.39
C ARG A 30 -21.40 18.65 -19.20
N PRO A 31 -22.46 19.10 -18.54
CA PRO A 31 -23.24 20.31 -18.85
C PRO A 31 -22.55 21.62 -18.38
N ILE A 32 -21.69 21.55 -17.35
CA ILE A 32 -21.02 22.72 -16.76
C ILE A 32 -19.51 22.49 -16.82
N PRO A 33 -18.77 23.31 -17.58
CA PRO A 33 -17.32 23.15 -17.71
C PRO A 33 -16.60 23.32 -16.37
N ARG A 34 -15.80 22.28 -15.98
CA ARG A 34 -15.06 22.26 -14.72
C ARG A 34 -13.85 21.34 -14.82
N ARG A 35 -12.72 21.71 -14.19
CA ARG A 35 -11.56 20.83 -14.04
C ARG A 35 -11.86 19.71 -13.05
N LEU A 36 -11.28 18.54 -13.29
CA LEU A 36 -11.26 17.42 -12.38
C LEU A 36 -9.87 17.29 -11.75
N SER A 37 -9.83 17.08 -10.45
CA SER A 37 -8.64 16.65 -9.73
C SER A 37 -8.48 15.14 -9.94
N LEU A 38 -7.47 14.74 -10.70
CA LEU A 38 -7.28 13.34 -11.07
C LEU A 38 -5.80 12.93 -11.06
N LEU A 39 -5.59 11.64 -10.95
CA LEU A 39 -4.29 10.96 -11.10
C LEU A 39 -4.48 9.70 -11.95
N ALA A 40 -3.65 9.51 -12.98
CA ALA A 40 -3.57 8.23 -13.65
C ALA A 40 -3.19 7.13 -12.63
N LEU A 41 -3.85 5.99 -12.72
CA LEU A 41 -3.53 4.85 -11.87
C LEU A 41 -2.23 4.18 -12.33
N GLY A 42 -1.45 3.69 -11.38
CA GLY A 42 -0.20 2.99 -11.65
C GLY A 42 -0.41 1.80 -12.59
N GLY A 43 0.40 1.74 -13.65
CA GLY A 43 0.24 0.76 -14.73
C GLY A 43 -0.75 1.16 -15.83
N SER A 44 -1.48 2.28 -15.67
CA SER A 44 -2.35 2.78 -16.73
C SER A 44 -1.59 3.12 -18.00
N VAL A 45 -2.29 2.99 -19.14
CA VAL A 45 -1.83 3.54 -20.41
C VAL A 45 -2.34 4.96 -20.60
N GLY A 46 -1.65 5.73 -21.44
CA GLY A 46 -2.05 7.09 -21.79
C GLY A 46 -3.15 7.14 -22.85
N THR A 47 -3.73 8.33 -23.00
CA THR A 47 -4.57 8.67 -24.13
C THR A 47 -3.68 9.00 -25.34
N LYS A 48 -4.04 8.54 -26.54
CA LYS A 48 -3.27 8.86 -27.78
C LYS A 48 -3.30 10.34 -28.11
N SER A 49 -4.39 10.99 -27.77
CA SER A 49 -4.65 12.43 -27.93
C SER A 49 -5.64 12.86 -26.85
N GLU A 50 -6.17 14.07 -26.89
CA GLU A 50 -7.29 14.45 -26.03
C GLU A 50 -8.49 13.54 -26.33
N LEU A 51 -8.86 12.71 -25.37
CA LEU A 51 -10.05 11.87 -25.42
C LEU A 51 -11.24 12.69 -24.95
N ARG A 52 -12.29 12.73 -25.74
CA ARG A 52 -13.54 13.39 -25.36
C ARG A 52 -14.71 12.44 -25.59
N ALA A 53 -15.43 12.11 -24.53
CA ALA A 53 -16.48 11.11 -24.61
C ALA A 53 -17.57 11.34 -23.54
N PRO A 54 -18.79 10.81 -23.78
CA PRO A 54 -19.83 10.77 -22.75
C PRO A 54 -19.41 9.88 -21.58
N VAL A 55 -19.94 10.18 -20.40
CA VAL A 55 -19.71 9.41 -19.17
C VAL A 55 -20.91 8.51 -18.90
N VAL A 56 -20.63 7.26 -18.60
CA VAL A 56 -21.61 6.30 -18.03
C VAL A 56 -21.18 5.99 -16.63
N ALA A 57 -22.03 6.37 -15.65
CA ALA A 57 -21.74 6.20 -14.23
C ALA A 57 -22.29 4.87 -13.67
N PHE A 58 -21.51 4.26 -12.79
CA PHE A 58 -21.82 3.05 -12.04
C PHE A 58 -21.57 3.29 -10.56
N ASP A 59 -22.49 2.88 -9.69
CA ASP A 59 -22.35 3.06 -8.25
C ASP A 59 -21.36 2.07 -7.62
N SER A 60 -21.01 0.99 -8.33
CA SER A 60 -20.04 -0.01 -7.88
C SER A 60 -19.38 -0.73 -9.06
N LEU A 61 -18.29 -1.45 -8.77
CA LEU A 61 -17.67 -2.38 -9.72
C LEU A 61 -18.66 -3.47 -10.15
N ASP A 62 -19.46 -3.98 -9.24
CA ASP A 62 -20.45 -5.02 -9.55
C ASP A 62 -21.57 -4.49 -10.47
N ALA A 63 -21.96 -3.23 -10.33
CA ALA A 63 -22.87 -2.59 -11.26
C ALA A 63 -22.25 -2.49 -12.68
N LEU A 64 -20.96 -2.20 -12.80
CA LEU A 64 -20.25 -2.26 -14.07
C LEU A 64 -20.21 -3.69 -14.63
N ARG A 65 -19.89 -4.68 -13.82
CA ARG A 65 -19.85 -6.10 -14.20
C ARG A 65 -21.21 -6.62 -14.68
N ALA A 66 -22.28 -6.19 -14.04
CA ALA A 66 -23.64 -6.59 -14.39
C ALA A 66 -24.14 -6.00 -15.73
N ARG A 67 -23.46 -4.96 -16.24
CA ARG A 67 -23.85 -4.37 -17.53
C ARG A 67 -23.52 -5.31 -18.68
N THR A 68 -24.52 -5.62 -19.50
CA THR A 68 -24.38 -6.46 -20.71
C THR A 68 -24.24 -5.66 -22.00
N ALA A 69 -24.83 -4.45 -22.06
CA ALA A 69 -24.76 -3.59 -23.24
C ALA A 69 -23.37 -2.91 -23.33
N PRO A 70 -22.83 -2.73 -24.55
CA PRO A 70 -21.56 -2.03 -24.74
C PRO A 70 -21.63 -0.58 -24.25
N LEU A 71 -20.46 0.01 -24.04
CA LEU A 71 -20.30 1.41 -23.67
C LEU A 71 -20.03 2.31 -24.88
N ASP A 72 -19.83 1.73 -26.05
CA ASP A 72 -19.69 2.43 -27.34
C ASP A 72 -18.66 3.57 -27.29
N GLY A 73 -17.52 3.33 -26.68
CA GLY A 73 -16.45 4.31 -26.52
C GLY A 73 -16.68 5.35 -25.43
N ALA A 74 -17.70 5.22 -24.60
CA ALA A 74 -17.89 6.11 -23.44
C ALA A 74 -16.78 5.93 -22.40
N ILE A 75 -16.62 6.92 -21.52
CA ILE A 75 -15.83 6.81 -20.28
C ILE A 75 -16.70 6.17 -19.20
N ALA A 76 -16.28 5.01 -18.69
CA ALA A 76 -16.91 4.43 -17.51
C ALA A 76 -16.50 5.21 -16.26
N PHE A 77 -17.45 5.60 -15.42
CA PHE A 77 -17.16 6.19 -14.11
C PHE A 77 -17.68 5.25 -13.02
N VAL A 78 -16.76 4.68 -12.23
CA VAL A 78 -17.08 3.77 -11.12
C VAL A 78 -16.98 4.53 -9.79
N ASN A 79 -18.13 4.80 -9.21
CA ASN A 79 -18.28 5.59 -7.97
C ASN A 79 -18.35 4.68 -6.72
N GLN A 80 -17.55 3.62 -6.68
CA GLN A 80 -17.46 2.73 -5.53
C GLN A 80 -17.00 3.49 -4.30
N ARG A 81 -17.85 3.56 -3.26
CA ARG A 81 -17.50 4.23 -2.00
C ARG A 81 -16.74 3.27 -1.08
N MET A 82 -15.70 3.77 -0.46
CA MET A 82 -15.10 3.14 0.70
C MET A 82 -15.97 3.45 1.92
N PRO A 83 -16.40 2.47 2.73
CA PRO A 83 -17.12 2.72 3.97
C PRO A 83 -16.25 3.48 4.98
N ALA A 84 -16.89 4.10 5.96
CA ALA A 84 -16.19 4.69 7.09
C ALA A 84 -15.54 3.59 7.95
N TYR A 85 -14.52 3.99 8.72
CA TYR A 85 -13.86 3.11 9.69
C TYR A 85 -14.89 2.48 10.64
N ASP A 86 -14.81 1.16 10.81
CA ASP A 86 -15.66 0.41 11.74
C ASP A 86 -14.92 0.23 13.08
N GLU A 87 -15.35 0.97 14.10
CA GLU A 87 -14.78 0.94 15.46
C GLU A 87 -14.91 -0.45 16.12
N SER A 88 -15.87 -1.26 15.71
CA SER A 88 -16.11 -2.56 16.35
C SER A 88 -15.18 -3.67 15.83
N THR A 89 -14.74 -3.54 14.59
CA THR A 89 -13.87 -4.51 13.92
C THR A 89 -12.48 -3.94 13.60
N HIS A 90 -12.27 -2.65 13.84
CA HIS A 90 -11.08 -1.90 13.43
C HIS A 90 -10.81 -1.97 11.91
N ASP A 91 -11.87 -2.15 11.11
CA ASP A 91 -11.76 -2.21 9.66
C ASP A 91 -11.85 -0.81 9.05
N PRO A 92 -10.82 -0.33 8.34
CA PRO A 92 -10.86 0.94 7.64
C PRO A 92 -11.75 0.91 6.38
N GLY A 93 -12.25 -0.25 5.98
CA GLY A 93 -13.12 -0.41 4.81
C GLY A 93 -12.38 -0.42 3.46
N TYR A 94 -11.05 -0.40 3.46
CA TYR A 94 -10.24 -0.32 2.24
C TYR A 94 -10.51 -1.48 1.28
N ARG A 95 -10.71 -2.70 1.82
CA ARG A 95 -11.00 -3.91 1.04
C ARG A 95 -12.29 -3.81 0.21
N VAL A 96 -13.19 -2.91 0.57
CA VAL A 96 -14.43 -2.65 -0.19
C VAL A 96 -14.16 -1.73 -1.38
N GLY A 97 -13.31 -0.70 -1.20
CA GLY A 97 -12.98 0.27 -2.25
C GLY A 97 -11.94 -0.23 -3.26
N LEU A 98 -10.93 -0.96 -2.78
CA LEU A 98 -9.78 -1.43 -3.55
C LEU A 98 -10.13 -2.18 -4.85
N PRO A 99 -11.09 -3.12 -4.90
CA PRO A 99 -11.40 -3.86 -6.12
C PRO A 99 -11.82 -2.96 -7.29
N ALA A 100 -12.49 -1.84 -7.02
CA ALA A 100 -12.86 -0.89 -8.06
C ALA A 100 -11.62 -0.22 -8.69
N ARG A 101 -10.62 0.15 -7.88
CA ARG A 101 -9.35 0.68 -8.39
C ARG A 101 -8.62 -0.37 -9.22
N LEU A 102 -8.53 -1.60 -8.74
CA LEU A 102 -7.75 -2.65 -9.39
C LEU A 102 -8.37 -3.11 -10.72
N HIS A 103 -9.68 -3.33 -10.77
CA HIS A 103 -10.30 -4.11 -11.84
C HIS A 103 -11.21 -3.32 -12.79
N SER A 104 -11.58 -2.06 -12.47
CA SER A 104 -12.52 -1.30 -13.31
C SER A 104 -12.02 -1.08 -14.73
N ALA A 105 -10.70 -0.98 -14.95
CA ALA A 105 -10.14 -0.76 -16.28
C ALA A 105 -10.41 -1.96 -17.19
N SER A 106 -10.13 -3.18 -16.73
CA SER A 106 -10.41 -4.41 -17.48
C SER A 106 -11.90 -4.62 -17.69
N GLU A 107 -12.71 -4.42 -16.64
CA GLU A 107 -14.15 -4.59 -16.73
C GLU A 107 -14.82 -3.58 -17.68
N ALA A 108 -14.33 -2.35 -17.71
CA ALA A 108 -14.80 -1.33 -18.66
C ALA A 108 -14.35 -1.64 -20.09
N ALA A 109 -13.11 -2.11 -20.28
CA ALA A 109 -12.58 -2.49 -21.58
C ALA A 109 -13.34 -3.65 -22.22
N LYS A 110 -13.76 -4.66 -21.43
CA LYS A 110 -14.63 -5.76 -21.89
C LYS A 110 -15.97 -5.27 -22.45
N ARG A 111 -16.34 -4.03 -22.21
CA ARG A 111 -17.60 -3.39 -22.62
C ARG A 111 -17.38 -2.22 -23.56
N ASP A 112 -16.25 -2.21 -24.26
CA ASP A 112 -15.89 -1.18 -25.26
C ASP A 112 -15.85 0.25 -24.72
N ALA A 113 -15.43 0.43 -23.45
CA ALA A 113 -15.14 1.75 -22.91
C ALA A 113 -13.84 2.31 -23.48
N SER A 114 -13.77 3.62 -23.70
CA SER A 114 -12.55 4.30 -24.14
C SER A 114 -11.58 4.65 -23.02
N ALA A 115 -12.08 4.80 -21.78
CA ALA A 115 -11.31 5.04 -20.54
C ALA A 115 -12.16 4.71 -19.33
N VAL A 116 -11.53 4.69 -18.16
CA VAL A 116 -12.23 4.60 -16.87
C VAL A 116 -11.79 5.71 -15.92
N LEU A 117 -12.75 6.25 -15.20
CA LEU A 117 -12.55 7.07 -14.02
C LEU A 117 -13.06 6.31 -12.80
N VAL A 118 -12.25 6.26 -11.73
CA VAL A 118 -12.67 5.65 -10.47
C VAL A 118 -12.67 6.69 -9.36
N ARG A 119 -13.61 6.56 -8.42
CA ARG A 119 -13.57 7.31 -7.18
C ARG A 119 -12.32 6.93 -6.39
N SER A 120 -11.61 7.90 -5.83
CA SER A 120 -10.51 7.67 -4.90
C SER A 120 -10.92 6.80 -3.72
N VAL A 121 -10.00 5.90 -3.30
CA VAL A 121 -10.28 4.90 -2.26
C VAL A 121 -10.01 5.51 -0.88
N THR A 122 -10.95 6.28 -0.42
CA THR A 122 -11.01 6.87 0.92
C THR A 122 -12.47 7.11 1.33
N ALA A 123 -12.73 7.07 2.63
CA ALA A 123 -14.04 7.34 3.20
C ALA A 123 -14.34 8.84 3.32
N ILE A 124 -13.31 9.68 3.40
CA ILE A 124 -13.50 11.12 3.60
C ILE A 124 -13.80 11.86 2.30
N ARG A 125 -14.34 13.05 2.46
CA ARG A 125 -14.44 14.01 1.36
C ARG A 125 -13.10 14.74 1.21
N SER A 126 -12.42 14.51 0.09
CA SER A 126 -11.09 15.05 -0.20
C SER A 126 -11.01 15.64 -1.60
N LYS A 127 -10.24 16.71 -1.73
CA LYS A 127 -9.84 17.29 -3.01
C LYS A 127 -8.64 16.59 -3.64
N TYR A 128 -7.94 15.76 -2.86
CA TYR A 128 -6.79 15.02 -3.31
C TYR A 128 -7.26 13.68 -3.92
N PRO A 129 -6.93 13.39 -5.19
CA PRO A 129 -7.11 12.05 -5.73
C PRO A 129 -6.07 11.11 -5.13
N HIS A 130 -6.47 9.84 -4.94
CA HIS A 130 -5.61 8.78 -4.45
C HIS A 130 -5.05 7.99 -5.63
N ALA A 131 -3.73 7.91 -5.72
CA ALA A 131 -3.04 7.03 -6.65
C ALA A 131 -3.23 5.55 -6.27
N GLY A 132 -2.42 4.69 -6.80
CA GLY A 132 -2.35 3.27 -6.54
C GLY A 132 -2.32 2.46 -7.83
N ALA A 133 -1.77 1.26 -7.77
CA ALA A 133 -1.70 0.36 -8.92
C ALA A 133 -3.09 -0.13 -9.34
N LEU A 134 -3.22 -0.43 -10.62
CA LEU A 134 -4.33 -1.20 -11.17
C LEU A 134 -3.82 -2.55 -11.69
N ALA A 135 -4.73 -3.50 -11.84
CA ALA A 135 -4.46 -4.81 -12.43
C ALA A 135 -5.25 -4.95 -13.73
N TYR A 136 -4.53 -4.98 -14.86
CA TYR A 136 -5.16 -5.35 -16.13
C TYR A 136 -5.22 -6.88 -16.25
N ASP A 137 -6.36 -7.37 -16.73
CA ASP A 137 -6.45 -8.77 -17.17
C ASP A 137 -5.66 -8.95 -18.46
N ASP A 138 -4.92 -10.04 -18.59
CA ASP A 138 -4.01 -10.29 -19.73
C ASP A 138 -4.74 -10.31 -21.09
N ASP A 139 -5.97 -10.81 -21.10
CA ASP A 139 -6.78 -10.98 -22.31
C ASP A 139 -7.64 -9.75 -22.65
N THR A 140 -7.45 -8.64 -21.97
CA THR A 140 -8.26 -7.42 -22.17
C THR A 140 -7.44 -6.27 -22.74
N PRO A 141 -7.99 -5.48 -23.69
CA PRO A 141 -7.33 -4.26 -24.14
C PRO A 141 -7.05 -3.31 -22.96
N ARG A 142 -5.83 -2.78 -22.89
CA ARG A 142 -5.50 -1.77 -21.89
C ARG A 142 -6.08 -0.43 -22.30
N ILE A 143 -6.93 0.14 -21.45
CA ILE A 143 -7.53 1.46 -21.65
C ILE A 143 -7.03 2.44 -20.57
N PRO A 144 -6.99 3.77 -20.85
CA PRO A 144 -6.62 4.78 -19.86
C PRO A 144 -7.49 4.73 -18.61
N ALA A 145 -6.86 4.79 -17.45
CA ALA A 145 -7.51 4.70 -16.15
C ALA A 145 -6.98 5.77 -15.19
N ALA A 146 -7.87 6.50 -14.52
CA ALA A 146 -7.51 7.50 -13.54
C ALA A 146 -8.45 7.48 -12.33
N ALA A 147 -7.89 7.78 -11.14
CA ALA A 147 -8.68 8.12 -9.97
C ALA A 147 -9.02 9.61 -9.99
N ILE A 148 -10.24 9.95 -9.58
CA ILE A 148 -10.66 11.34 -9.35
C ILE A 148 -10.90 11.56 -7.86
N SER A 149 -10.73 12.80 -7.38
CA SER A 149 -11.00 13.17 -6.00
C SER A 149 -12.43 12.77 -5.58
N THR A 150 -12.64 12.51 -4.29
CA THR A 150 -13.99 12.17 -3.82
C THR A 150 -14.97 13.35 -3.95
N GLU A 151 -14.47 14.57 -3.91
CA GLU A 151 -15.28 15.78 -4.18
C GLU A 151 -15.79 15.79 -5.63
N ASP A 152 -14.88 15.56 -6.59
CA ASP A 152 -15.23 15.53 -8.00
C ASP A 152 -16.10 14.32 -8.35
N ALA A 153 -15.86 13.17 -7.69
CA ALA A 153 -16.66 11.98 -7.86
C ALA A 153 -18.13 12.19 -7.41
N ASP A 154 -18.33 12.86 -6.27
CA ASP A 154 -19.67 13.23 -5.80
C ASP A 154 -20.41 14.14 -6.78
N GLU A 155 -19.71 15.14 -7.30
CA GLU A 155 -20.30 16.07 -8.27
C GLU A 155 -20.57 15.38 -9.61
N LEU A 156 -19.63 14.61 -10.14
CA LEU A 156 -19.81 13.88 -11.38
C LEU A 156 -21.00 12.91 -11.29
N ALA A 157 -21.16 12.23 -10.15
CA ALA A 157 -22.31 11.36 -9.91
C ALA A 157 -23.64 12.13 -9.88
N VAL A 158 -23.66 13.33 -9.28
CA VAL A 158 -24.87 14.19 -9.29
C VAL A 158 -25.21 14.65 -10.71
N LEU A 159 -24.24 15.09 -11.48
CA LEU A 159 -24.45 15.53 -12.86
C LEU A 159 -24.91 14.38 -13.75
N ALA A 160 -24.30 13.18 -13.64
CA ALA A 160 -24.67 12.01 -14.42
C ALA A 160 -26.11 11.54 -14.17
N ARG A 161 -26.63 11.70 -12.94
CA ARG A 161 -28.04 11.41 -12.62
C ARG A 161 -29.02 12.44 -13.20
N ARG A 162 -28.55 13.69 -13.45
CA ARG A 162 -29.38 14.77 -13.97
C ARG A 162 -29.48 14.79 -15.50
N GLY A 163 -28.54 14.16 -16.18
CA GLY A 163 -28.53 14.12 -17.65
C GLY A 163 -27.15 13.76 -18.21
N PRO A 164 -27.01 13.84 -19.53
CA PRO A 164 -25.75 13.50 -20.21
C PRO A 164 -24.57 14.38 -19.73
N VAL A 165 -23.46 13.72 -19.40
CA VAL A 165 -22.18 14.37 -19.05
C VAL A 165 -21.14 14.00 -20.08
N GLU A 166 -20.32 14.95 -20.47
CA GLU A 166 -19.19 14.76 -21.37
C GLU A 166 -17.90 15.16 -20.64
N VAL A 167 -16.88 14.32 -20.70
CA VAL A 167 -15.56 14.55 -20.10
C VAL A 167 -14.50 14.56 -21.19
N SER A 168 -13.52 15.47 -21.04
CA SER A 168 -12.27 15.45 -21.78
C SER A 168 -11.15 15.00 -20.85
N LEU A 169 -10.29 14.10 -21.37
CA LEU A 169 -9.22 13.46 -20.63
C LEU A 169 -7.93 13.42 -21.45
N VAL A 170 -6.82 13.81 -20.84
CA VAL A 170 -5.46 13.64 -21.37
C VAL A 170 -4.65 12.96 -20.28
N LEU A 171 -4.14 11.76 -20.55
CA LEU A 171 -3.22 11.02 -19.70
C LEU A 171 -1.97 10.69 -20.50
N GLY A 172 -0.79 11.09 -19.99
CA GLY A 172 0.51 10.82 -20.59
C GLY A 172 1.16 9.52 -20.08
N ALA A 173 0.42 8.73 -19.33
CA ALA A 173 0.91 7.54 -18.67
C ALA A 173 1.45 6.49 -19.65
N HIS A 174 2.63 5.95 -19.38
CA HIS A 174 3.26 4.93 -20.20
C HIS A 174 4.31 4.14 -19.42
N ARG A 175 4.60 2.93 -19.89
CA ARG A 175 5.69 2.10 -19.38
C ARG A 175 6.96 2.32 -20.20
N LEU A 176 8.08 2.42 -19.50
CA LEU A 176 9.44 2.40 -20.01
C LEU A 176 10.08 1.02 -19.78
N PRO A 177 11.25 0.72 -20.35
CA PRO A 177 12.03 -0.44 -19.94
C PRO A 177 12.29 -0.45 -18.44
N ASP A 178 12.29 -1.64 -17.84
CA ASP A 178 12.55 -1.80 -16.42
C ASP A 178 13.85 -1.07 -16.00
N ALA A 179 13.84 -0.50 -14.81
CA ALA A 179 14.95 0.30 -14.28
C ALA A 179 15.68 -0.41 -13.13
N PRO A 180 16.98 -0.18 -12.96
CA PRO A 180 17.71 -0.73 -11.83
C PRO A 180 17.33 -0.03 -10.52
N SER A 181 17.11 -0.81 -9.49
CA SER A 181 16.88 -0.40 -8.10
C SER A 181 17.56 -1.40 -7.17
N ALA A 182 17.28 -1.37 -5.88
CA ALA A 182 17.80 -2.34 -4.93
C ALA A 182 16.96 -2.41 -3.65
N ASN A 183 16.85 -3.60 -3.06
CA ASN A 183 16.51 -3.75 -1.64
C ASN A 183 17.72 -3.36 -0.78
N VAL A 184 17.48 -2.77 0.39
CA VAL A 184 18.54 -2.46 1.37
C VAL A 184 18.41 -3.41 2.55
N ILE A 185 19.49 -4.09 2.89
CA ILE A 185 19.53 -5.11 3.93
C ILE A 185 20.54 -4.71 5.02
N GLY A 186 20.19 -4.99 6.28
CA GLY A 186 21.10 -4.88 7.42
C GLY A 186 20.71 -5.88 8.49
N GLU A 187 21.68 -6.35 9.28
CA GLU A 187 21.47 -7.43 10.25
C GLU A 187 21.97 -7.08 11.65
N LEU A 188 21.34 -7.69 12.65
CA LEU A 188 21.92 -8.02 13.93
C LEU A 188 22.13 -9.54 13.95
N ARG A 189 23.39 -9.98 13.80
CA ARG A 189 23.71 -11.39 13.66
C ARG A 189 23.44 -12.16 14.96
N GLY A 190 22.76 -13.31 14.82
CA GLY A 190 22.50 -14.21 15.92
C GLY A 190 23.75 -14.88 16.47
N THR A 191 23.77 -15.13 17.79
CA THR A 191 24.93 -15.71 18.48
C THR A 191 24.87 -17.22 18.62
N GLU A 192 23.66 -17.81 18.63
CA GLU A 192 23.49 -19.26 18.82
C GLU A 192 22.93 -19.95 17.57
N ARG A 193 22.03 -19.29 16.87
CA ARG A 193 21.32 -19.79 15.68
C ARG A 193 21.35 -18.74 14.56
N PRO A 194 22.56 -18.36 14.07
CA PRO A 194 22.70 -17.26 13.11
C PRO A 194 22.02 -17.50 11.75
N ASP A 195 21.75 -18.78 11.42
CA ASP A 195 21.07 -19.16 10.18
C ASP A 195 19.53 -19.13 10.29
N GLU A 196 18.99 -18.91 11.49
CA GLU A 196 17.56 -18.67 11.71
C GLU A 196 17.29 -17.16 11.68
N ILE A 197 16.41 -16.73 10.80
CA ILE A 197 16.17 -15.29 10.50
C ILE A 197 14.81 -14.85 10.99
N VAL A 198 14.78 -13.77 11.75
CA VAL A 198 13.60 -12.94 12.01
C VAL A 198 13.69 -11.75 11.05
N LEU A 199 12.80 -11.71 10.06
CA LEU A 199 12.75 -10.67 9.04
C LEU A 199 11.89 -9.50 9.51
N LEU A 200 12.39 -8.28 9.38
CA LEU A 200 11.63 -7.04 9.54
C LEU A 200 11.58 -6.32 8.20
N GLY A 201 10.39 -6.07 7.69
CA GLY A 201 10.13 -5.46 6.39
C GLY A 201 9.50 -4.07 6.50
N ALA A 202 9.83 -3.22 5.54
CA ALA A 202 9.21 -1.96 5.20
C ALA A 202 9.60 -1.60 3.76
N HIS A 203 8.92 -0.68 3.07
CA HIS A 203 9.31 -0.34 1.70
C HIS A 203 9.84 1.08 1.51
N LEU A 204 10.76 1.23 0.56
CA LEU A 204 11.50 2.48 0.30
C LEU A 204 10.80 3.41 -0.68
N ASP A 205 10.00 2.85 -1.57
CA ASP A 205 9.32 3.60 -2.62
C ASP A 205 8.00 4.18 -2.10
N SER A 206 7.44 5.07 -2.85
CA SER A 206 6.13 5.67 -2.61
C SER A 206 5.55 6.18 -3.92
N TRP A 207 4.25 6.50 -3.92
CA TRP A 207 3.65 7.18 -5.06
C TRP A 207 4.25 8.58 -5.26
N ASP A 208 4.53 8.92 -6.51
CA ASP A 208 5.20 10.14 -7.00
C ASP A 208 4.45 11.46 -6.70
N VAL A 209 3.34 11.41 -6.00
CA VAL A 209 2.45 12.55 -5.72
C VAL A 209 2.64 13.14 -4.33
N GLY A 210 3.17 12.37 -3.37
CA GLY A 210 3.42 12.74 -1.98
C GLY A 210 4.89 12.69 -1.61
N GLN A 211 5.18 12.66 -0.33
CA GLN A 211 6.51 12.47 0.23
C GLN A 211 6.75 11.00 0.64
N GLY A 212 5.70 10.16 0.67
CA GLY A 212 5.78 8.80 1.19
C GLY A 212 6.19 8.77 2.66
N ALA A 213 5.70 9.73 3.45
CA ALA A 213 6.17 9.85 4.84
C ALA A 213 5.48 8.85 5.76
N SER A 214 4.19 8.62 5.54
CA SER A 214 3.39 7.64 6.27
C SER A 214 3.41 6.27 5.57
N ASP A 215 3.51 6.28 4.25
CA ASP A 215 3.46 5.13 3.37
C ASP A 215 4.70 5.12 2.43
N ASP A 216 5.84 4.47 2.78
CA ASP A 216 6.14 3.81 4.04
C ASP A 216 7.48 4.28 4.64
N GLY A 217 7.84 5.56 4.45
CA GLY A 217 9.07 6.14 5.02
C GLY A 217 9.13 5.99 6.54
N ALA A 218 7.99 6.10 7.23
CA ALA A 218 7.91 5.94 8.67
C ALA A 218 8.13 4.48 9.11
N GLY A 219 7.67 3.49 8.34
CA GLY A 219 7.97 2.09 8.56
C GLY A 219 9.45 1.79 8.36
N CYS A 220 10.05 2.32 7.31
CA CYS A 220 11.52 2.23 7.11
C CYS A 220 12.29 2.75 8.34
N VAL A 221 11.90 3.91 8.86
CA VAL A 221 12.54 4.49 10.06
C VAL A 221 12.29 3.63 11.29
N ALA A 222 11.07 3.11 11.48
CA ALA A 222 10.74 2.25 12.63
C ALA A 222 11.56 0.95 12.63
N VAL A 223 11.71 0.30 11.47
CA VAL A 223 12.52 -0.92 11.32
C VAL A 223 14.01 -0.64 11.59
N MET A 224 14.56 0.42 10.99
CA MET A 224 15.96 0.79 11.22
C MET A 224 16.22 1.15 12.69
N GLU A 225 15.32 1.94 13.31
CA GLU A 225 15.42 2.35 14.71
C GLU A 225 15.29 1.16 15.66
N ALA A 226 14.43 0.19 15.33
CA ALA A 226 14.31 -1.04 16.13
C ALA A 226 15.66 -1.80 16.21
N LEU A 227 16.35 -1.98 15.10
CA LEU A 227 17.66 -2.61 15.10
C LEU A 227 18.72 -1.75 15.83
N ARG A 228 18.70 -0.43 15.62
CA ARG A 228 19.58 0.49 16.32
C ARG A 228 19.40 0.44 17.84
N LEU A 229 18.15 0.40 18.33
CA LEU A 229 17.83 0.26 19.75
C LEU A 229 18.35 -1.05 20.34
N LEU A 230 18.16 -2.16 19.63
CA LEU A 230 18.67 -3.47 20.06
C LEU A 230 20.20 -3.47 20.10
N ARG A 231 20.86 -2.92 19.08
CA ARG A 231 22.34 -2.80 19.06
C ARG A 231 22.85 -1.94 20.22
N ALA A 232 22.22 -0.77 20.44
CA ALA A 232 22.61 0.16 21.50
C ALA A 232 22.39 -0.41 22.90
N SER A 233 21.43 -1.32 23.08
CA SER A 233 21.16 -1.99 24.36
C SER A 233 22.25 -2.98 24.76
N GLY A 234 23.14 -3.37 23.83
CA GLY A 234 24.14 -4.40 24.05
C GLY A 234 23.59 -5.84 24.10
N LEU A 235 22.31 -6.02 23.80
CA LEU A 235 21.68 -7.33 23.69
C LEU A 235 22.20 -8.08 22.43
N ALA A 236 22.54 -9.34 22.61
CA ALA A 236 22.97 -10.22 21.53
C ALA A 236 21.86 -11.25 21.26
N PRO A 237 21.12 -11.13 20.16
CA PRO A 237 20.02 -12.06 19.88
C PRO A 237 20.54 -13.47 19.60
N ARG A 238 19.74 -14.49 19.90
CA ARG A 238 20.09 -15.89 19.60
C ARG A 238 19.98 -16.17 18.10
N ARG A 239 18.95 -15.59 17.43
CA ARG A 239 18.73 -15.67 15.97
C ARG A 239 19.11 -14.34 15.31
N THR A 240 19.41 -14.38 14.03
CA THR A 240 19.64 -13.17 13.26
C THR A 240 18.34 -12.37 13.09
N ILE A 241 18.39 -11.06 13.40
CA ILE A 241 17.32 -10.11 13.06
C ILE A 241 17.79 -9.38 11.80
N ARG A 242 17.04 -9.54 10.71
CA ARG A 242 17.34 -8.91 9.41
C ARG A 242 16.29 -7.86 9.09
N ALA A 243 16.74 -6.63 8.90
CA ALA A 243 15.92 -5.58 8.28
C ALA A 243 16.06 -5.64 6.77
N VAL A 244 14.96 -5.55 6.05
CA VAL A 244 14.91 -5.37 4.60
C VAL A 244 14.01 -4.20 4.29
N LEU A 245 14.59 -3.17 3.64
CA LEU A 245 13.83 -2.09 3.08
C LEU A 245 13.63 -2.41 1.60
N PHE A 246 12.42 -2.78 1.27
CA PHE A 246 12.04 -3.26 -0.06
C PHE A 246 11.91 -2.13 -1.06
N THR A 247 12.19 -2.38 -2.32
CA THR A 247 11.94 -1.46 -3.43
C THR A 247 10.76 -1.90 -4.25
N ALA A 248 10.01 -0.95 -4.83
CA ALA A 248 8.90 -1.18 -5.73
C ALA A 248 7.80 -2.09 -5.14
N GLU A 249 7.41 -1.81 -3.90
CA GLU A 249 6.21 -2.41 -3.27
C GLU A 249 4.97 -1.92 -3.99
N GLU A 250 4.81 -0.60 -4.11
CA GLU A 250 3.66 0.12 -4.64
C GLU A 250 3.28 -0.30 -6.06
N TYR A 251 4.24 -0.82 -6.79
CA TYR A 251 4.02 -1.25 -8.16
C TYR A 251 4.66 -2.62 -8.41
N GLU A 252 3.81 -3.64 -8.37
CA GLU A 252 4.12 -5.05 -8.63
C GLU A 252 4.90 -5.79 -7.53
N VAL A 253 5.19 -5.18 -6.36
CA VAL A 253 5.90 -5.84 -5.24
C VAL A 253 7.23 -6.49 -5.70
N ALA A 254 7.96 -5.79 -6.58
CA ALA A 254 9.09 -6.38 -7.30
C ALA A 254 10.28 -6.71 -6.37
N GLY A 255 10.53 -5.86 -5.37
CA GLY A 255 11.58 -6.07 -4.37
C GLY A 255 11.37 -7.33 -3.55
N ALA A 256 10.16 -7.54 -3.07
CA ALA A 256 9.81 -8.72 -2.27
C ALA A 256 9.89 -10.03 -3.08
N ARG A 257 9.43 -10.01 -4.34
CA ARG A 257 9.55 -11.16 -5.23
C ARG A 257 11.01 -11.52 -5.51
N ASP A 258 11.86 -10.52 -5.70
CA ASP A 258 13.30 -10.75 -5.89
C ASP A 258 13.97 -11.26 -4.62
N TYR A 259 13.60 -10.70 -3.45
CA TYR A 259 14.06 -11.19 -2.15
C TYR A 259 13.68 -12.65 -1.94
N GLN A 260 12.42 -13.02 -2.16
CA GLN A 260 11.98 -14.42 -2.09
C GLN A 260 12.76 -15.33 -3.04
N ARG A 261 13.05 -14.88 -4.25
CA ARG A 261 13.81 -15.67 -5.23
C ARG A 261 15.25 -15.91 -4.78
N ARG A 262 15.91 -14.92 -4.14
CA ARG A 262 17.31 -15.01 -3.68
C ARG A 262 17.46 -15.67 -2.32
N HIS A 263 16.57 -15.34 -1.40
CA HIS A 263 16.67 -15.64 0.03
C HIS A 263 15.60 -16.61 0.54
N GLY A 264 14.65 -17.01 -0.30
CA GLY A 264 13.55 -17.90 0.11
C GLY A 264 14.01 -19.30 0.53
N GLY A 265 15.25 -19.70 0.19
CA GLY A 265 15.87 -20.93 0.67
C GLY A 265 16.52 -20.82 2.04
N GLU A 266 16.67 -19.61 2.59
CA GLU A 266 17.18 -19.38 3.94
C GLU A 266 16.08 -19.67 4.98
N ARG A 267 16.47 -19.95 6.22
CA ARG A 267 15.51 -20.32 7.27
C ARG A 267 14.89 -19.09 7.93
N HIS A 268 13.86 -18.52 7.32
CA HIS A 268 13.05 -17.49 7.95
C HIS A 268 12.08 -18.12 8.95
N VAL A 269 12.26 -17.84 10.25
CA VAL A 269 11.40 -18.36 11.31
C VAL A 269 10.20 -17.46 11.58
N ALA A 270 10.37 -16.14 11.38
CA ALA A 270 9.32 -15.14 11.47
C ALA A 270 9.56 -14.03 10.47
N ALA A 271 8.49 -13.40 10.02
CA ALA A 271 8.52 -12.23 9.16
C ALA A 271 7.49 -11.22 9.66
N PHE A 272 7.92 -9.98 9.80
CA PHE A 272 7.17 -8.85 10.30
C PHE A 272 7.23 -7.72 9.28
N GLU A 273 6.11 -7.06 9.05
CA GLU A 273 6.06 -5.86 8.22
C GLU A 273 5.35 -4.72 8.96
N THR A 274 5.75 -3.51 8.65
CA THR A 274 5.10 -2.30 9.12
C THR A 274 4.84 -1.39 7.95
N ASP A 275 3.63 -1.44 7.41
CA ASP A 275 3.15 -0.73 6.24
C ASP A 275 1.65 -0.38 6.42
N PHE A 276 1.35 0.30 7.51
CA PHE A 276 -0.01 0.80 7.79
C PHE A 276 0.02 2.16 8.47
N GLY A 277 1.00 2.99 8.07
CA GLY A 277 1.28 4.27 8.73
C GLY A 277 1.87 4.10 10.12
N MET A 278 2.02 5.22 10.83
CA MET A 278 2.67 5.27 12.15
C MET A 278 1.84 6.08 13.15
N ALA A 279 0.53 5.86 13.19
CA ALA A 279 -0.32 6.36 14.28
C ALA A 279 -0.03 5.60 15.60
N ALA A 280 -0.77 5.88 16.65
CA ALA A 280 -0.58 5.20 17.93
C ALA A 280 -0.75 3.69 17.79
N PRO A 281 0.20 2.85 18.23
CA PRO A 281 0.07 1.40 18.11
C PRO A 281 -1.06 0.87 18.99
N GLU A 282 -1.91 0.00 18.46
CA GLU A 282 -3.08 -0.56 19.17
C GLU A 282 -2.99 -2.07 19.35
N ALA A 283 -2.54 -2.80 18.33
CA ALA A 283 -2.51 -4.26 18.32
C ALA A 283 -1.25 -4.83 17.66
N ILE A 284 -1.03 -6.13 17.82
CA ILE A 284 -0.08 -6.93 17.06
C ILE A 284 -0.86 -8.04 16.37
N GLY A 285 -0.78 -8.10 15.05
CA GLY A 285 -1.19 -9.26 14.28
C GLY A 285 -0.18 -10.40 14.45
N VAL A 286 -0.68 -11.56 14.82
CA VAL A 286 0.16 -12.75 15.10
C VAL A 286 -0.18 -13.94 14.21
N GLY A 287 -1.08 -13.76 13.26
CA GLY A 287 -1.39 -14.67 12.18
C GLY A 287 -2.35 -15.80 12.53
N THR A 288 -2.48 -16.26 13.76
CA THR A 288 -3.37 -17.38 14.14
C THR A 288 -3.91 -17.27 15.55
N GLU A 289 -5.08 -17.86 15.81
CA GLU A 289 -5.66 -17.98 17.16
C GLU A 289 -4.76 -18.74 18.14
N GLU A 290 -4.00 -19.73 17.68
CA GLU A 290 -3.06 -20.46 18.51
C GLU A 290 -1.96 -19.53 19.03
N ARG A 291 -1.42 -18.68 18.16
CA ARG A 291 -0.40 -17.69 18.55
C ARG A 291 -0.97 -16.60 19.44
N VAL A 292 -2.21 -16.17 19.23
CA VAL A 292 -2.89 -15.28 20.18
C VAL A 292 -2.83 -15.89 21.58
N ARG A 293 -3.25 -17.15 21.75
CA ARG A 293 -3.22 -17.82 23.06
C ARG A 293 -1.80 -17.95 23.63
N SER A 294 -0.83 -18.36 22.83
CA SER A 294 0.55 -18.57 23.28
C SER A 294 1.28 -17.28 23.62
N MET A 295 0.97 -16.16 22.93
CA MET A 295 1.62 -14.86 23.14
C MET A 295 0.86 -13.96 24.12
N THR A 296 -0.37 -14.26 24.50
CA THR A 296 -1.16 -13.47 25.48
C THR A 296 -0.39 -13.19 26.77
N PRO A 297 0.41 -14.11 27.37
CA PRO A 297 1.23 -13.82 28.52
C PRO A 297 2.28 -12.72 28.34
N LEU A 298 2.66 -12.44 27.08
CA LEU A 298 3.64 -11.39 26.72
C LEU A 298 2.99 -10.01 26.51
N LEU A 299 1.68 -9.96 26.31
CA LEU A 299 0.96 -8.71 26.01
C LEU A 299 1.20 -7.59 27.03
N PRO A 300 1.31 -7.84 28.35
CA PRO A 300 1.63 -6.78 29.32
C PRO A 300 2.94 -6.04 29.04
N LEU A 301 3.92 -6.66 28.36
CA LEU A 301 5.18 -6.02 27.99
C LEU A 301 4.97 -4.90 26.96
N PHE A 302 3.94 -5.02 26.11
CA PHE A 302 3.60 -4.09 25.06
C PHE A 302 2.65 -2.97 25.50
N ALA A 303 1.99 -3.12 26.65
CA ALA A 303 1.01 -2.15 27.15
C ALA A 303 1.57 -0.72 27.30
N ARG A 304 2.86 -0.59 27.63
CA ARG A 304 3.58 0.68 27.75
C ARG A 304 3.67 1.46 26.42
N PHE A 305 3.55 0.79 25.28
CA PHE A 305 3.55 1.39 23.95
C PHE A 305 2.14 1.73 23.45
N GLY A 306 1.10 1.27 24.13
CA GLY A 306 -0.30 1.47 23.77
C GLY A 306 -0.99 0.21 23.26
N ILE A 307 -0.24 -0.85 22.97
CA ILE A 307 -0.76 -2.12 22.44
C ILE A 307 -1.52 -2.87 23.54
N ARG A 308 -2.77 -3.25 23.25
CA ARG A 308 -3.70 -3.84 24.20
C ARG A 308 -4.26 -5.19 23.78
N GLU A 309 -4.03 -5.60 22.54
CA GLU A 309 -4.56 -6.85 22.00
C GLU A 309 -3.61 -7.51 21.01
N LEU A 310 -3.83 -8.82 20.80
CA LEU A 310 -3.24 -9.62 19.76
C LEU A 310 -4.34 -10.07 18.81
N ARG A 311 -4.10 -10.00 17.50
CA ARG A 311 -5.09 -10.36 16.48
C ARG A 311 -4.67 -11.63 15.71
N PRO A 312 -5.63 -12.52 15.36
CA PRO A 312 -5.31 -13.82 14.72
C PRO A 312 -5.05 -13.70 13.21
N HIS A 313 -4.63 -12.56 12.75
CA HIS A 313 -4.18 -12.32 11.36
C HIS A 313 -2.83 -11.61 11.38
N ALA A 314 -2.18 -11.56 10.25
CA ALA A 314 -1.01 -10.73 10.00
C ALA A 314 -1.00 -10.37 8.53
N TYR A 315 -0.71 -9.11 8.24
CA TYR A 315 -0.67 -8.57 6.89
C TYR A 315 0.74 -8.08 6.57
N GLY A 316 1.09 -8.11 5.29
CA GLY A 316 2.36 -7.59 4.80
C GLY A 316 2.52 -7.99 3.34
N ALA A 317 2.61 -7.01 2.46
CA ALA A 317 2.74 -7.24 1.03
C ALA A 317 4.13 -7.77 0.70
N ASP A 318 5.16 -7.17 1.29
CA ASP A 318 6.54 -7.50 1.01
C ASP A 318 7.01 -8.78 1.72
N VAL A 319 6.57 -9.00 2.95
CA VAL A 319 6.93 -10.24 3.67
C VAL A 319 6.01 -11.42 3.31
N GLY A 320 4.89 -11.14 2.64
CA GLY A 320 3.91 -12.15 2.25
C GLY A 320 4.50 -13.39 1.56
N PRO A 321 5.40 -13.26 0.58
CA PRO A 321 6.05 -14.41 -0.07
C PRO A 321 6.86 -15.29 0.90
N ILE A 322 7.52 -14.70 1.91
CA ILE A 322 8.28 -15.40 2.94
C ILE A 322 7.33 -16.10 3.92
N VAL A 323 6.22 -15.46 4.29
CA VAL A 323 5.17 -16.07 5.13
C VAL A 323 4.52 -17.23 4.39
N ALA A 324 4.23 -17.09 3.10
CA ALA A 324 3.67 -18.17 2.28
C ALA A 324 4.63 -19.37 2.15
N ALA A 325 5.94 -19.13 2.27
CA ALA A 325 6.97 -20.19 2.30
C ALA A 325 7.12 -20.88 3.67
N GLY A 326 6.40 -20.41 4.71
CA GLY A 326 6.32 -21.10 6.01
C GLY A 326 6.84 -20.30 7.20
N ALA A 327 7.32 -19.09 7.04
CA ALA A 327 7.65 -18.22 8.17
C ALA A 327 6.38 -17.79 8.94
N MET A 328 6.52 -17.56 10.24
CA MET A 328 5.43 -16.98 11.04
C MET A 328 5.25 -15.51 10.67
N GLY A 329 4.05 -15.14 10.22
CA GLY A 329 3.72 -13.75 9.91
C GLY A 329 3.35 -12.96 11.17
N PHE A 330 3.81 -11.70 11.21
CA PHE A 330 3.48 -10.69 12.21
C PHE A 330 3.34 -9.33 11.56
N ASP A 331 2.51 -8.46 12.14
CA ASP A 331 2.46 -7.05 11.81
C ASP A 331 2.16 -6.19 13.04
N LEU A 332 2.46 -4.91 12.96
CA LEU A 332 2.06 -3.94 13.96
C LEU A 332 0.87 -3.15 13.41
N GLU A 333 -0.20 -3.12 14.18
CA GLU A 333 -1.43 -2.45 13.78
C GLU A 333 -1.60 -1.16 14.59
N PRO A 334 -1.27 -0.01 13.98
CA PRO A 334 -1.57 1.30 14.57
C PRO A 334 -3.06 1.66 14.40
N ASP A 335 -3.47 2.76 15.03
CA ASP A 335 -4.80 3.36 14.81
C ASP A 335 -5.01 3.69 13.33
N GLY A 336 -5.80 2.88 12.66
CA GLY A 336 -6.04 2.98 11.21
C GLY A 336 -7.11 3.99 10.79
N ARG A 337 -7.72 4.76 11.75
CA ARG A 337 -8.87 5.66 11.46
C ARG A 337 -8.57 6.67 10.37
N HIS A 338 -7.35 7.18 10.32
CA HIS A 338 -6.96 8.30 9.47
C HIS A 338 -5.90 7.94 8.41
N TYR A 339 -5.44 6.69 8.35
CA TYR A 339 -4.42 6.29 7.40
C TYR A 339 -4.87 6.55 5.94
N PHE A 340 -6.07 6.11 5.60
CA PHE A 340 -6.63 6.30 4.25
C PHE A 340 -7.13 7.72 3.95
N ASP A 341 -6.96 8.66 4.88
CA ASP A 341 -7.22 10.08 4.59
C ASP A 341 -6.12 10.68 3.71
N THR A 342 -4.89 10.18 3.83
CA THR A 342 -3.68 10.71 3.15
C THR A 342 -2.95 9.69 2.28
N HIS A 343 -3.15 8.39 2.53
CA HIS A 343 -2.55 7.28 1.80
C HIS A 343 -2.65 7.45 0.28
N HIS A 344 -1.53 7.33 -0.42
CA HIS A 344 -1.40 7.48 -1.88
C HIS A 344 -1.80 8.86 -2.42
N THR A 345 -1.63 9.93 -1.65
CA THR A 345 -1.97 11.29 -2.06
C THR A 345 -0.83 12.29 -1.87
N ALA A 346 -1.00 13.49 -2.45
CA ALA A 346 -0.12 14.62 -2.18
C ALA A 346 -0.16 15.13 -0.71
N ALA A 347 -1.05 14.57 0.12
CA ALA A 347 -1.16 14.89 1.54
C ALA A 347 -0.35 13.92 2.42
N ASP A 348 0.20 12.83 1.88
CA ASP A 348 1.17 11.99 2.60
C ASP A 348 2.53 12.71 2.68
N ARG A 349 2.70 13.44 3.79
CA ARG A 349 3.83 14.31 4.06
C ARG A 349 4.33 14.12 5.47
N LEU A 350 5.53 14.62 5.75
CA LEU A 350 6.16 14.46 7.07
C LEU A 350 5.31 14.99 8.24
N ASP A 351 4.46 15.98 8.00
CA ASP A 351 3.61 16.58 9.03
C ASP A 351 2.44 15.70 9.49
N VAL A 352 2.14 14.60 8.78
CA VAL A 352 1.15 13.61 9.23
C VAL A 352 1.74 12.58 10.18
N VAL A 353 3.07 12.41 10.21
CA VAL A 353 3.77 11.47 11.09
C VAL A 353 4.06 12.13 12.44
N ARG A 354 3.48 11.60 13.51
CA ARG A 354 3.68 12.10 14.86
C ARG A 354 4.93 11.47 15.50
N PRO A 355 5.91 12.28 15.96
CA PRO A 355 7.18 11.74 16.49
C PRO A 355 7.00 10.78 17.68
N ASP A 356 6.00 11.02 18.56
CA ASP A 356 5.77 10.17 19.72
C ASP A 356 5.14 8.82 19.33
N ASP A 357 4.30 8.79 18.30
CA ASP A 357 3.73 7.56 17.80
C ASP A 357 4.79 6.74 17.05
N LEU A 358 5.62 7.38 16.22
CA LEU A 358 6.75 6.74 15.57
C LEU A 358 7.72 6.08 16.58
N ARG A 359 8.07 6.80 17.67
CA ARG A 359 8.92 6.24 18.74
C ARG A 359 8.30 5.02 19.41
N ARG A 360 6.97 5.04 19.67
CA ARG A 360 6.26 3.91 20.27
C ARG A 360 6.24 2.70 19.33
N ASN A 361 5.97 2.92 18.06
CA ASN A 361 5.99 1.87 17.03
C ASN A 361 7.39 1.26 16.91
N ALA A 362 8.44 2.07 16.79
CA ALA A 362 9.82 1.58 16.71
C ALA A 362 10.23 0.76 17.94
N ALA A 363 9.86 1.22 19.14
CA ALA A 363 10.16 0.50 20.37
C ALA A 363 9.36 -0.80 20.52
N ALA A 364 8.10 -0.83 20.08
CA ALA A 364 7.29 -2.04 20.04
C ALA A 364 7.84 -3.05 19.03
N THR A 365 8.25 -2.59 17.84
CA THR A 365 8.93 -3.41 16.82
C THR A 365 10.23 -4.01 17.37
N ALA A 366 11.06 -3.21 18.06
CA ALA A 366 12.29 -3.71 18.70
C ALA A 366 12.00 -4.81 19.72
N LEU A 367 11.00 -4.63 20.58
CA LEU A 367 10.62 -5.62 21.58
C LEU A 367 10.08 -6.91 20.93
N LEU A 368 9.23 -6.80 19.92
CA LEU A 368 8.71 -7.97 19.19
C LEU A 368 9.84 -8.72 18.49
N ALA A 369 10.71 -8.01 17.78
CA ALA A 369 11.87 -8.61 17.11
C ALA A 369 12.79 -9.33 18.09
N TRP A 370 13.03 -8.75 19.26
CA TRP A 370 13.81 -9.38 20.34
C TRP A 370 13.15 -10.68 20.83
N ILE A 371 11.86 -10.64 21.15
CA ILE A 371 11.12 -11.82 21.62
C ILE A 371 11.19 -12.94 20.59
N LEU A 372 11.01 -12.66 19.32
CA LEU A 372 11.05 -13.65 18.24
C LEU A 372 12.46 -14.20 18.01
N ALA A 373 13.48 -13.38 18.20
CA ALA A 373 14.87 -13.79 18.00
C ALA A 373 15.48 -14.53 19.20
N ASP A 374 14.96 -14.31 20.42
CA ASP A 374 15.48 -14.91 21.65
C ASP A 374 14.71 -16.19 22.07
N ALA A 375 13.56 -16.47 21.50
CA ALA A 375 12.69 -17.61 21.80
C ALA A 375 13.32 -19.00 21.49
#